data_0afdcf0366f72f24be1238bbac466d29
#
_entry.id   0afdcf0366f72f24be1238bbac466d29
#
_cell.length_a   1.000
_cell.length_b   1.000
_cell.length_c   1.000
_cell.angle_alpha   90.00
_cell.angle_beta   90.00
_cell.angle_gamma   90.00
#
_symmetry.space_group_name_H-M   'P 1'
#
loop_
_entity.id
_entity.type
_entity.pdbx_description
1 polymer ?
#
loop_
_entity_poly.entity_id
_entity_poly.type
_entity_poly.pdbx_seq_one_letter_code
_entity_poly.pdbx_strand_id
1 'polypeptide(L)'
;MKRENKELTQLDRLEKYALLAAKNVLTVDDVVILTSLSASTIYKMTCTQQIPFYKPNGKSIFFDKKEIEDWLRRNRVATVEETEERAANFNLRNS
;
A
#
# COMPACT_ATOMS: atom_id res chain seq x y z
N MET A 1 20.43 23.81 -10.74
CA MET A 1 20.38 22.75 -9.81
C MET A 1 19.07 22.07 -9.68
N LYS A 2 18.05 22.78 -9.35
CA LYS A 2 16.78 22.14 -9.12
C LYS A 2 16.16 21.55 -10.35
N ARG A 3 16.45 22.11 -11.50
CA ARG A 3 15.82 21.65 -12.72
C ARG A 3 16.41 20.42 -13.32
N GLU A 4 17.69 20.27 -13.14
CA GLU A 4 18.38 19.14 -13.69
C GLU A 4 17.84 17.87 -13.16
N ASN A 5 17.19 17.95 -12.03
CA ASN A 5 16.79 16.78 -11.32
C ASN A 5 15.44 16.25 -11.71
N LYS A 6 14.78 16.87 -12.68
CA LYS A 6 13.49 16.38 -13.08
C LYS A 6 13.62 15.02 -13.76
N GLU A 7 14.56 14.87 -14.66
CA GLU A 7 14.81 13.58 -15.28
C GLU A 7 15.44 12.62 -14.31
N LEU A 8 16.40 13.11 -13.51
CA LEU A 8 17.02 12.31 -12.49
C LEU A 8 16.00 11.82 -11.47
N THR A 9 15.01 12.64 -11.14
CA THR A 9 13.97 12.25 -10.22
C THR A 9 13.14 11.10 -10.79
N GLN A 10 12.87 11.10 -12.08
CA GLN A 10 12.15 10.00 -12.71
C GLN A 10 12.97 8.72 -12.72
N LEU A 11 14.25 8.83 -13.03
CA LEU A 11 15.16 7.69 -12.98
C LEU A 11 15.29 7.16 -11.57
N ASP A 12 15.34 8.06 -10.60
CA ASP A 12 15.41 7.67 -9.20
C ASP A 12 14.17 6.89 -8.78
N ARG A 13 13.01 7.30 -9.24
CA ARG A 13 11.77 6.58 -8.98
C ARG A 13 11.78 5.19 -9.59
N LEU A 14 12.23 5.08 -10.83
CA LEU A 14 12.32 3.79 -11.50
C LEU A 14 13.28 2.87 -10.77
N GLU A 15 14.40 3.40 -10.32
CA GLU A 15 15.34 2.64 -9.51
C GLU A 15 14.69 2.16 -8.22
N LYS A 16 14.00 3.04 -7.55
CA LYS A 16 13.33 2.70 -6.29
C LYS A 16 12.27 1.61 -6.49
N TYR A 17 11.50 1.72 -7.55
CA TYR A 17 10.50 0.70 -7.86
C TYR A 17 11.16 -0.63 -8.22
N ALA A 18 12.26 -0.60 -8.93
CA ALA A 18 12.98 -1.82 -9.28
C ALA A 18 13.55 -2.50 -8.03
N LEU A 19 14.12 -1.71 -7.13
CA LEU A 19 14.63 -2.22 -5.85
C LEU A 19 13.49 -2.78 -5.01
N LEU A 20 12.38 -2.08 -4.97
CA LEU A 20 11.22 -2.52 -4.22
C LEU A 20 10.69 -3.85 -4.75
N ALA A 21 10.68 -4.03 -6.06
CA ALA A 21 10.24 -5.28 -6.68
C ALA A 21 11.13 -6.45 -6.29
N ALA A 22 12.40 -6.19 -5.99
CA ALA A 22 13.36 -7.23 -5.62
C ALA A 22 13.35 -7.54 -4.11
N LYS A 23 12.71 -6.70 -3.31
CA LYS A 23 12.68 -6.88 -1.86
C LYS A 23 11.48 -7.73 -1.43
N ASN A 24 11.67 -8.49 -0.37
CA ASN A 24 10.57 -9.22 0.28
C ASN A 24 10.21 -8.59 1.61
N VAL A 25 11.18 -7.94 2.26
CA VAL A 25 10.98 -7.23 3.52
C VAL A 25 11.09 -5.74 3.24
N LEU A 26 10.09 -4.98 3.67
CA LEU A 26 9.97 -3.57 3.37
C LEU A 26 10.13 -2.71 4.61
N THR A 27 10.68 -1.51 4.41
CA THR A 27 10.72 -0.47 5.44
C THR A 27 9.50 0.43 5.29
N VAL A 28 9.34 1.38 6.22
CA VAL A 28 8.27 2.39 6.11
C VAL A 28 8.39 3.16 4.79
N ASP A 29 9.62 3.55 4.43
CA ASP A 29 9.85 4.28 3.18
C ASP A 29 9.42 3.46 1.97
N ASP A 30 9.68 2.17 1.99
CA ASP A 30 9.26 1.27 0.91
C ASP A 30 7.74 1.21 0.79
N VAL A 31 7.06 1.15 1.93
CA VAL A 31 5.60 1.10 1.95
C VAL A 31 5.00 2.42 1.48
N VAL A 32 5.64 3.54 1.79
CA VAL A 32 5.24 4.85 1.27
C VAL A 32 5.27 4.82 -0.26
N ILE A 33 6.33 4.29 -0.84
CA ILE A 33 6.46 4.19 -2.29
C ILE A 33 5.39 3.27 -2.87
N LEU A 34 5.18 2.13 -2.24
CA LEU A 34 4.23 1.13 -2.73
C LEU A 34 2.78 1.62 -2.66
N THR A 35 2.41 2.29 -1.59
CA THR A 35 1.02 2.69 -1.32
C THR A 35 0.71 4.12 -1.68
N SER A 36 1.71 4.96 -1.84
CA SER A 36 1.59 6.40 -2.03
C SER A 36 0.99 7.12 -0.82
N LEU A 37 0.92 6.46 0.31
CA LEU A 37 0.49 7.09 1.56
C LEU A 37 1.67 7.79 2.21
N SER A 38 1.40 8.80 3.03
CA SER A 38 2.47 9.50 3.73
C SER A 38 3.04 8.63 4.85
N ALA A 39 4.30 8.91 5.22
CA ALA A 39 4.94 8.18 6.32
C ALA A 39 4.14 8.33 7.61
N SER A 40 3.62 9.52 7.88
CA SER A 40 2.84 9.73 9.10
C SER A 40 1.56 8.89 9.11
N THR A 41 0.94 8.71 7.95
CA THR A 41 -0.23 7.84 7.84
C THR A 41 0.15 6.39 8.11
N ILE A 42 1.27 5.93 7.56
CA ILE A 42 1.76 4.58 7.79
C ILE A 42 2.03 4.36 9.29
N TYR A 43 2.72 5.30 9.92
CA TYR A 43 3.00 5.18 11.37
C TYR A 43 1.70 5.14 12.18
N LYS A 44 0.74 5.95 11.82
CA LYS A 44 -0.55 5.96 12.49
C LYS A 44 -1.24 4.60 12.36
N MET A 45 -1.19 4.02 11.18
CA MET A 45 -1.80 2.72 10.92
C MET A 45 -1.09 1.59 11.66
N THR A 46 0.22 1.69 11.88
CA THR A 46 0.91 0.71 12.70
C THR A 46 0.52 0.86 14.17
N CYS A 47 0.39 2.10 14.65
CA CYS A 47 -0.02 2.35 16.03
C CYS A 47 -1.41 1.80 16.33
N THR A 48 -2.32 1.87 15.37
CA THR A 48 -3.68 1.36 15.52
C THR A 48 -3.81 -0.08 15.04
N GLN A 49 -2.70 -0.68 14.64
CA GLN A 49 -2.66 -2.08 14.17
C GLN A 49 -3.62 -2.34 13.00
N GLN A 50 -3.74 -1.36 12.12
CA GLN A 50 -4.57 -1.48 10.93
C GLN A 50 -3.84 -2.06 9.73
N ILE A 51 -2.53 -2.20 9.82
CA ILE A 51 -1.68 -2.70 8.74
C ILE A 51 -0.75 -3.76 9.33
N PRO A 52 -0.52 -4.88 8.64
CA PRO A 52 0.40 -5.90 9.15
C PRO A 52 1.84 -5.38 9.18
N PHE A 53 2.51 -5.52 10.31
CA PHE A 53 3.87 -5.04 10.47
C PHE A 53 4.63 -5.88 11.51
N TYR A 54 5.95 -5.70 11.54
CA TYR A 54 6.85 -6.41 12.45
C TYR A 54 7.79 -5.44 13.13
N LYS A 55 8.10 -5.68 14.38
CA LYS A 55 9.06 -4.91 15.16
C LYS A 55 10.03 -5.87 15.84
N PRO A 56 10.94 -6.48 15.11
CA PRO A 56 11.80 -7.52 15.68
C PRO A 56 12.66 -7.05 16.84
N ASN A 57 13.08 -5.76 16.85
CA ASN A 57 13.89 -5.23 17.93
C ASN A 57 13.12 -4.23 18.82
N GLY A 58 11.83 -4.12 18.65
CA GLY A 58 11.00 -3.20 19.41
C GLY A 58 11.11 -1.75 19.00
N LYS A 59 11.96 -1.43 18.02
CA LYS A 59 12.18 -0.05 17.57
C LYS A 59 11.90 0.15 16.10
N SER A 60 12.44 -0.72 15.25
CA SER A 60 12.34 -0.57 13.81
C SER A 60 11.13 -1.33 13.29
N ILE A 61 10.38 -0.69 12.41
CA ILE A 61 9.18 -1.26 11.82
C ILE A 61 9.52 -1.83 10.46
N PHE A 62 9.10 -3.07 10.22
CA PHE A 62 9.28 -3.75 8.94
C PHE A 62 7.97 -4.34 8.49
N PHE A 63 7.84 -4.59 7.20
CA PHE A 63 6.64 -5.15 6.60
C PHE A 63 7.02 -6.30 5.68
N ASP A 64 6.14 -7.27 5.54
CA ASP A 64 6.29 -8.31 4.55
C ASP A 64 5.58 -7.84 3.28
N LYS A 65 6.28 -7.83 2.16
CA LYS A 65 5.74 -7.32 0.91
C LYS A 65 4.45 -8.03 0.50
N LYS A 66 4.44 -9.34 0.60
CA LYS A 66 3.27 -10.12 0.22
C LYS A 66 2.07 -9.79 1.11
N GLU A 67 2.31 -9.64 2.41
CA GLU A 67 1.24 -9.27 3.33
C GLU A 67 0.69 -7.89 3.04
N ILE A 68 1.57 -6.94 2.69
CA ILE A 68 1.13 -5.59 2.34
C ILE A 68 0.31 -5.62 1.05
N GLU A 69 0.76 -6.37 0.06
CA GLU A 69 0.01 -6.51 -1.19
C GLU A 69 -1.36 -7.13 -0.95
N ASP A 70 -1.42 -8.17 -0.13
CA ASP A 70 -2.68 -8.80 0.22
C ASP A 70 -3.59 -7.86 1.01
N TRP A 71 -2.99 -7.08 1.92
CA TRP A 71 -3.72 -6.11 2.70
C TRP A 71 -4.36 -5.02 1.81
N LEU A 72 -3.60 -4.56 0.82
CA LEU A 72 -4.10 -3.58 -0.14
C LEU A 72 -5.30 -4.14 -0.91
N ARG A 73 -5.24 -5.42 -1.27
CA ARG A 73 -6.33 -6.07 -2.00
C ARG A 73 -7.56 -6.29 -1.14
N ARG A 74 -7.37 -6.56 0.14
CA ARG A 74 -8.49 -6.76 1.06
C ARG A 74 -9.33 -5.53 1.26
N ASN A 75 -8.73 -4.36 1.07
CA ASN A 75 -9.41 -3.09 1.25
C ASN A 75 -9.99 -2.56 -0.06
N ARG A 76 -10.30 -3.46 -0.96
CA ARG A 76 -10.87 -3.12 -2.26
C ARG A 76 -12.25 -2.46 -2.10
N VAL A 77 -12.45 -1.37 -2.83
CA VAL A 77 -13.74 -0.70 -2.89
C VAL A 77 -14.46 -1.23 -4.13
N ALA A 78 -15.70 -1.66 -3.96
CA ALA A 78 -16.49 -2.19 -5.06
C ALA A 78 -16.72 -1.12 -6.13
N THR A 79 -16.71 -1.54 -7.39
CA THR A 79 -17.01 -0.63 -8.50
C THR A 79 -18.49 -0.29 -8.46
N VAL A 80 -18.86 0.77 -9.18
CA VAL A 80 -20.27 1.15 -9.29
C VAL A 80 -21.08 0.00 -9.89
N GLU A 81 -20.55 -0.65 -10.91
CA GLU A 81 -21.21 -1.78 -11.54
C GLU A 81 -21.46 -2.92 -10.56
N GLU A 82 -20.44 -3.27 -9.79
CA GLU A 82 -20.56 -4.33 -8.80
C GLU A 82 -21.59 -4.01 -7.74
N THR A 83 -21.62 -2.76 -7.31
CA THR A 83 -22.58 -2.31 -6.32
C THR A 83 -24.00 -2.43 -6.84
N GLU A 84 -24.21 -2.05 -8.08
CA GLU A 84 -25.52 -2.16 -8.72
C GLU A 84 -25.94 -3.61 -8.85
N GLU A 85 -25.03 -4.50 -9.23
CA GLU A 85 -25.31 -5.92 -9.33
C GLU A 85 -25.70 -6.51 -7.98
N ARG A 86 -24.99 -6.14 -6.94
CA ARG A 86 -25.30 -6.62 -5.59
C ARG A 86 -26.67 -6.16 -5.14
N ALA A 87 -27.00 -4.92 -5.41
CA ALA A 87 -28.30 -4.38 -5.07
C ALA A 87 -29.42 -5.11 -5.82
N ALA A 88 -29.23 -5.35 -7.09
CA ALA A 88 -30.19 -6.07 -7.90
C ALA A 88 -30.36 -7.51 -7.39
N ASN A 89 -29.26 -8.20 -7.12
CA ASN A 89 -29.31 -9.56 -6.61
C ASN A 89 -29.95 -9.64 -5.23
N PHE A 90 -29.66 -8.65 -4.40
CA PHE A 90 -30.26 -8.60 -3.09
C PHE A 90 -31.77 -8.44 -3.17
N ASN A 91 -32.23 -7.56 -4.04
CA ASN A 91 -33.66 -7.33 -4.23
C ASN A 91 -34.36 -8.58 -4.77
N LEU A 92 -33.72 -9.30 -5.67
CA LEU A 92 -34.27 -10.53 -6.21
C LEU A 92 -34.42 -11.60 -5.13
N ARG A 93 -33.45 -11.68 -4.24
CA ARG A 93 -33.49 -12.66 -3.15
C ARG A 93 -34.57 -12.36 -2.13
N ASN A 94 -34.88 -11.11 -1.94
CA ASN A 94 -35.82 -10.68 -0.94
C ASN A 94 -37.23 -10.50 -1.47
N SER A 95 -37.44 -10.69 -2.74
CA SER A 95 -38.76 -10.60 -3.34
C SER A 95 -39.41 -11.99 -3.54
#